data_5b7450acf666bced32ee5db871a9f583
#
_entry.id   5b7450acf666bced32ee5db871a9f583
#
_cell.length_a   1.000
_cell.length_b   1.000
_cell.length_c   1.000
_cell.angle_alpha   90.00
_cell.angle_beta   90.00
_cell.angle_gamma   90.00
#
_symmetry.space_group_name_H-M   'P 1'
#
loop_
_entity.id
_entity.type
_entity.pdbx_description
1 polymer ?
#
loop_
_entity_poly.entity_id
_entity_poly.type
_entity_poly.pdbx_seq_one_letter_code
_entity_poly.pdbx_strand_id
1 'polypeptide(L)'
;MSDNRSPTQPGAGAFSAADIKHRMAEREAAKAAEEARHMREQEEHQKKVMEEFQAPPDRTPDQLMQLMTTLVDRAADQGQTEVQVYRFPNELCTDRGRAINNFEEGWEKTLTARPKLAYEFWHDRLRPLGFGLKAEVLEYPGGMPGDIGLSLTWK
;
A
#
# COMPACT_ATOMS: atom_id res chain seq x y z
N MET A 1 -8.41 39.60 52.42
CA MET A 1 -8.66 39.29 51.95
C MET A 1 -8.95 38.65 51.35
N SER A 2 -9.01 38.40 51.28
CA SER A 2 -9.34 37.81 50.92
C SER A 2 -9.40 37.36 49.96
N ASP A 3 -9.24 36.88 49.63
CA ASP A 3 -9.31 36.34 48.68
C ASP A 3 -10.22 35.76 48.25
N ASN A 4 -10.83 35.86 48.29
CA ASN A 4 -11.76 35.35 47.98
C ASN A 4 -11.95 35.07 46.65
N ARG A 5 -11.33 34.84 46.10
CA ARG A 5 -11.43 34.51 44.96
C ARG A 5 -12.16 33.46 44.92
N SER A 6 -12.99 33.41 44.38
CA SER A 6 -13.78 32.42 44.27
C SER A 6 -13.22 31.46 43.38
N PRO A 7 -12.68 30.54 43.92
CA PRO A 7 -11.99 29.57 43.14
C PRO A 7 -12.91 28.80 42.32
N THR A 8 -14.10 29.13 42.35
CA THR A 8 -15.01 28.34 41.62
C THR A 8 -15.41 28.92 40.34
N GLN A 9 -14.60 29.74 39.83
CA GLN A 9 -14.92 30.27 38.55
C GLN A 9 -14.29 29.47 37.47
N PRO A 10 -14.70 28.26 37.25
CA PRO A 10 -14.11 27.40 36.24
C PRO A 10 -14.41 28.00 34.91
N GLY A 11 -13.50 27.87 34.03
CA GLY A 11 -13.67 28.37 32.70
C GLY A 11 -13.42 29.81 32.53
N ALA A 12 -13.43 30.56 33.60
CA ALA A 12 -13.14 31.97 33.55
C ALA A 12 -11.65 32.20 33.66
N GLY A 13 -10.85 31.42 33.01
CA GLY A 13 -9.43 31.47 33.19
C GLY A 13 -9.00 30.90 34.51
N ALA A 14 -9.87 30.21 35.16
CA ALA A 14 -9.55 29.66 36.45
C ALA A 14 -8.47 28.62 36.34
N PHE A 15 -7.53 28.72 37.19
CA PHE A 15 -6.43 27.79 37.24
C PHE A 15 -6.70 26.77 38.35
N SER A 16 -7.35 25.69 38.05
CA SER A 16 -7.65 24.64 39.01
C SER A 16 -7.25 23.28 38.43
N ALA A 17 -7.01 22.33 39.34
CA ALA A 17 -6.69 20.98 38.91
C ALA A 17 -7.84 20.36 38.15
N ALA A 18 -9.07 20.66 38.52
CA ALA A 18 -10.25 20.17 37.84
C ALA A 18 -10.32 20.66 36.39
N ASP A 19 -10.04 21.95 36.18
CA ASP A 19 -10.01 22.51 34.82
C ASP A 19 -8.92 21.87 33.97
N ILE A 20 -7.75 21.67 34.55
CA ILE A 20 -6.64 21.06 33.83
C ILE A 20 -6.99 19.62 33.44
N LYS A 21 -7.54 18.87 34.36
CA LYS A 21 -7.96 17.49 34.08
C LYS A 21 -9.03 17.44 32.98
N HIS A 22 -9.96 18.39 33.01
CA HIS A 22 -11.00 18.46 32.00
C HIS A 22 -10.40 18.75 30.61
N ARG A 23 -9.47 19.69 30.52
CA ARG A 23 -8.80 19.99 29.26
C ARG A 23 -8.00 18.80 28.74
N MET A 24 -7.33 18.10 29.62
CA MET A 24 -6.58 16.90 29.25
C MET A 24 -7.51 15.82 28.70
N ALA A 25 -8.66 15.63 29.36
CA ALA A 25 -9.65 14.67 28.88
C ALA A 25 -10.20 15.06 27.50
N GLU A 26 -10.47 16.35 27.30
CA GLU A 26 -10.93 16.84 26.00
C GLU A 26 -9.88 16.61 24.90
N ARG A 27 -8.61 16.86 25.20
CA ARG A 27 -7.52 16.64 24.25
C ARG A 27 -7.36 15.18 23.92
N GLU A 28 -7.46 14.31 24.93
CA GLU A 28 -7.40 12.87 24.72
C GLU A 28 -8.55 12.39 23.84
N ALA A 29 -9.76 12.87 24.11
CA ALA A 29 -10.93 12.52 23.32
C ALA A 29 -10.80 13.01 21.89
N ALA A 30 -10.31 14.24 21.70
CA ALA A 30 -10.11 14.78 20.35
C ALA A 30 -9.04 14.00 19.59
N LYS A 31 -7.97 13.64 20.27
CA LYS A 31 -6.90 12.86 19.67
C LYS A 31 -7.39 11.47 19.27
N ALA A 32 -8.15 10.81 20.15
CA ALA A 32 -8.70 9.50 19.86
C ALA A 32 -9.68 9.55 18.68
N ALA A 33 -10.51 10.59 18.61
CA ALA A 33 -11.44 10.77 17.51
C ALA A 33 -10.70 10.99 16.19
N GLU A 34 -9.62 11.78 16.21
CA GLU A 34 -8.81 12.03 15.03
C GLU A 34 -8.13 10.74 14.55
N GLU A 35 -7.57 9.97 15.48
CA GLU A 35 -6.94 8.70 15.14
C GLU A 35 -7.96 7.71 14.58
N ALA A 36 -9.15 7.63 15.16
CA ALA A 36 -10.21 6.76 14.67
C ALA A 36 -10.66 7.17 13.27
N ARG A 37 -10.79 8.48 13.01
CA ARG A 37 -11.15 8.98 11.68
C ARG A 37 -10.08 8.62 10.66
N HIS A 38 -8.82 8.82 11.03
CA HIS A 38 -7.70 8.51 10.15
C HIS A 38 -7.67 7.01 9.80
N MET A 39 -7.88 6.16 10.80
CA MET A 39 -7.95 4.72 10.57
C MET A 39 -9.09 4.32 9.64
N ARG A 40 -10.27 4.93 9.82
CA ARG A 40 -11.39 4.65 8.92
C ARG A 40 -11.11 5.07 7.49
N GLU A 41 -10.47 6.24 7.32
CA GLU A 41 -10.09 6.71 6.00
C GLU A 41 -9.09 5.77 5.33
N GLN A 42 -8.13 5.27 6.09
CA GLN A 42 -7.16 4.29 5.59
C GLN A 42 -7.83 2.98 5.22
N GLU A 43 -8.74 2.49 6.05
CA GLU A 43 -9.47 1.26 5.76
C GLU A 43 -10.33 1.39 4.51
N GLU A 44 -11.01 2.52 4.35
CA GLU A 44 -11.81 2.79 3.15
C GLU A 44 -10.94 2.87 1.91
N HIS A 45 -9.80 3.53 2.01
CA HIS A 45 -8.85 3.61 0.90
C HIS A 45 -8.33 2.23 0.53
N GLN A 46 -7.93 1.45 1.52
CA GLN A 46 -7.45 0.09 1.32
C GLN A 46 -8.52 -0.78 0.65
N LYS A 47 -9.76 -0.66 1.11
CA LYS A 47 -10.86 -1.41 0.53
C LYS A 47 -11.07 -1.07 -0.93
N LYS A 48 -11.02 0.23 -1.29
CA LYS A 48 -11.16 0.67 -2.67
C LYS A 48 -10.03 0.14 -3.54
N VAL A 49 -8.81 0.20 -3.03
CA VAL A 49 -7.64 -0.33 -3.74
C VAL A 49 -7.82 -1.82 -3.98
N MET A 50 -8.22 -2.58 -2.97
CA MET A 50 -8.43 -4.02 -3.10
C MET A 50 -9.55 -4.35 -4.11
N GLU A 51 -10.65 -3.60 -4.07
CA GLU A 51 -11.73 -3.78 -5.03
C GLU A 51 -11.26 -3.53 -6.46
N GLU A 52 -10.43 -2.52 -6.66
CA GLU A 52 -9.87 -2.22 -7.96
C GLU A 52 -9.04 -3.39 -8.51
N PHE A 53 -8.21 -3.99 -7.67
CA PHE A 53 -7.39 -5.13 -8.08
C PHE A 53 -8.18 -6.43 -8.26
N GLN A 54 -9.37 -6.51 -7.71
CA GLN A 54 -10.25 -7.66 -7.88
C GLN A 54 -11.18 -7.52 -9.09
N ALA A 55 -11.33 -6.31 -9.61
CA ALA A 55 -12.16 -6.08 -10.79
C ALA A 55 -11.48 -6.68 -12.04
N PRO A 56 -12.26 -7.03 -13.08
CA PRO A 56 -11.67 -7.50 -14.33
C PRO A 56 -10.72 -6.46 -14.92
N PRO A 57 -9.66 -6.90 -15.62
CA PRO A 57 -8.75 -5.97 -16.27
C PRO A 57 -9.49 -5.10 -17.28
N ASP A 58 -9.11 -3.82 -17.36
CA ASP A 58 -9.70 -2.85 -18.28
C ASP A 58 -8.98 -2.78 -19.62
N ARG A 59 -7.94 -3.59 -19.82
CA ARG A 59 -7.15 -3.65 -21.05
C ARG A 59 -7.21 -5.02 -21.68
N THR A 60 -7.24 -5.04 -23.00
CA THR A 60 -7.13 -6.30 -23.74
C THR A 60 -5.67 -6.80 -23.73
N PRO A 61 -5.45 -8.10 -24.02
CA PRO A 61 -4.08 -8.60 -24.14
C PRO A 61 -3.24 -7.83 -25.15
N ASP A 62 -3.83 -7.39 -26.27
CA ASP A 62 -3.10 -6.62 -27.27
C ASP A 62 -2.73 -5.24 -26.75
N GLN A 63 -3.61 -4.59 -26.01
CA GLN A 63 -3.31 -3.31 -25.37
C GLN A 63 -2.20 -3.46 -24.32
N LEU A 64 -2.20 -4.55 -23.57
CA LEU A 64 -1.14 -4.84 -22.62
C LEU A 64 0.19 -5.08 -23.33
N MET A 65 0.18 -5.79 -24.45
CA MET A 65 1.41 -6.01 -25.23
C MET A 65 2.00 -4.70 -25.75
N GLN A 66 1.15 -3.79 -26.22
CA GLN A 66 1.60 -2.48 -26.66
C GLN A 66 2.22 -1.68 -25.51
N LEU A 67 1.60 -1.73 -24.33
CA LEU A 67 2.12 -1.05 -23.15
C LEU A 67 3.47 -1.64 -22.74
N MET A 68 3.58 -2.97 -22.69
CA MET A 68 4.84 -3.64 -22.34
C MET A 68 5.94 -3.30 -23.32
N THR A 69 5.64 -3.33 -24.61
CA THR A 69 6.59 -2.97 -25.66
C THR A 69 7.12 -1.55 -25.44
N THR A 70 6.23 -0.59 -25.19
CA THR A 70 6.62 0.79 -24.96
C THR A 70 7.53 0.92 -23.73
N LEU A 71 7.16 0.26 -22.63
CA LEU A 71 7.95 0.34 -21.39
C LEU A 71 9.33 -0.31 -21.56
N VAL A 72 9.38 -1.45 -22.22
CA VAL A 72 10.65 -2.16 -22.46
C VAL A 72 11.55 -1.35 -23.39
N ASP A 73 11.02 -0.86 -24.51
CA ASP A 73 11.79 -0.06 -25.45
C ASP A 73 12.39 1.18 -24.78
N ARG A 74 11.59 1.86 -23.99
CA ARG A 74 12.05 3.06 -23.28
C ARG A 74 13.17 2.74 -22.30
N ALA A 75 13.01 1.66 -21.54
CA ALA A 75 14.02 1.24 -20.56
C ALA A 75 15.32 0.78 -21.29
N ALA A 76 15.18 0.04 -22.39
CA ALA A 76 16.32 -0.42 -23.17
C ALA A 76 17.08 0.75 -23.79
N ASP A 77 16.38 1.77 -24.27
CA ASP A 77 17.00 2.98 -24.81
C ASP A 77 17.81 3.72 -23.75
N GLN A 78 17.47 3.55 -22.48
CA GLN A 78 18.20 4.14 -21.35
C GLN A 78 19.31 3.21 -20.84
N GLY A 79 19.57 2.10 -21.52
CA GLY A 79 20.60 1.16 -21.13
C GLY A 79 20.21 0.23 -19.98
N GLN A 80 18.94 0.16 -19.64
CA GLN A 80 18.45 -0.71 -18.57
C GLN A 80 18.20 -2.12 -19.11
N THR A 81 18.27 -3.11 -18.20
CA THR A 81 18.00 -4.51 -18.51
C THR A 81 16.78 -5.05 -17.81
N GLU A 82 16.06 -4.18 -17.10
CA GLU A 82 14.80 -4.50 -16.45
C GLU A 82 13.94 -3.25 -16.32
N VAL A 83 12.64 -3.46 -16.18
CA VAL A 83 11.70 -2.36 -15.96
C VAL A 83 10.53 -2.86 -15.13
N GLN A 84 10.14 -2.07 -14.12
CA GLN A 84 8.97 -2.37 -13.32
C GLN A 84 7.72 -2.09 -14.15
N VAL A 85 6.86 -3.09 -14.26
CA VAL A 85 5.64 -2.98 -15.08
C VAL A 85 4.36 -3.08 -14.27
N TYR A 86 4.44 -3.49 -13.01
CA TYR A 86 3.25 -3.68 -12.19
C TYR A 86 3.57 -3.50 -10.71
N ARG A 87 2.61 -2.98 -9.96
CA ARG A 87 2.73 -2.78 -8.51
C ARG A 87 1.38 -3.12 -7.87
N PHE A 88 1.40 -3.85 -6.77
CA PHE A 88 0.17 -4.26 -6.08
C PHE A 88 0.40 -4.43 -4.58
N PRO A 89 -0.67 -4.32 -3.77
CA PRO A 89 -0.56 -4.54 -2.33
C PRO A 89 -0.24 -6.00 -1.99
N ASN A 90 0.57 -6.22 -0.98
CA ASN A 90 0.96 -7.56 -0.56
C ASN A 90 -0.22 -8.42 -0.08
N GLU A 91 -1.32 -7.81 0.32
CA GLU A 91 -2.53 -8.51 0.75
C GLU A 91 -3.12 -9.36 -0.36
N LEU A 92 -2.75 -9.11 -1.61
CA LEU A 92 -3.18 -9.94 -2.75
C LEU A 92 -2.34 -11.21 -2.89
N CYS A 93 -1.32 -11.39 -2.05
CA CYS A 93 -0.61 -12.65 -1.91
C CYS A 93 -1.23 -13.41 -0.73
N THR A 94 -1.41 -14.73 -0.88
CA THR A 94 -2.00 -15.54 0.19
C THR A 94 -1.13 -15.58 1.44
N ASP A 95 0.17 -15.34 1.30
CA ASP A 95 1.14 -15.32 2.39
C ASP A 95 1.65 -13.92 2.69
N ARG A 96 0.97 -12.89 2.18
CA ARG A 96 1.32 -11.47 2.32
C ARG A 96 2.70 -11.11 1.79
N GLY A 97 3.16 -11.84 0.78
CA GLY A 97 4.42 -11.55 0.12
C GLY A 97 5.64 -12.22 0.76
N ARG A 98 5.43 -13.15 1.66
CA ARG A 98 6.53 -13.84 2.34
C ARG A 98 7.45 -14.58 1.38
N ALA A 99 6.87 -15.38 0.48
CA ALA A 99 7.66 -16.14 -0.48
C ALA A 99 8.46 -15.22 -1.40
N ILE A 100 7.86 -14.11 -1.82
CA ILE A 100 8.55 -13.11 -2.64
C ILE A 100 9.68 -12.46 -1.85
N ASN A 101 9.43 -12.08 -0.61
CA ASN A 101 10.43 -11.46 0.25
C ASN A 101 11.64 -12.37 0.49
N ASN A 102 11.41 -13.66 0.56
CA ASN A 102 12.45 -14.66 0.82
C ASN A 102 13.02 -15.28 -0.46
N PHE A 103 12.61 -14.79 -1.62
CA PHE A 103 13.05 -15.32 -2.93
C PHE A 103 12.80 -16.82 -3.07
N GLU A 104 11.65 -17.29 -2.58
CA GLU A 104 11.30 -18.70 -2.64
C GLU A 104 10.73 -19.09 -4.00
N GLU A 105 11.04 -20.29 -4.46
CA GLU A 105 10.41 -20.85 -5.64
C GLU A 105 8.94 -21.08 -5.36
N GLY A 106 8.11 -20.91 -6.40
CA GLY A 106 6.67 -21.09 -6.23
C GLY A 106 5.96 -19.88 -5.68
N TRP A 107 6.64 -18.74 -5.57
CA TRP A 107 6.02 -17.50 -5.12
C TRP A 107 4.79 -17.13 -5.95
N GLU A 108 4.77 -17.49 -7.22
CA GLU A 108 3.67 -17.19 -8.12
C GLU A 108 2.35 -17.87 -7.70
N LYS A 109 2.45 -18.94 -6.93
CA LYS A 109 1.27 -19.66 -6.44
C LYS A 109 0.55 -18.89 -5.33
N THR A 110 1.21 -17.89 -4.76
CA THR A 110 0.61 -17.05 -3.72
C THR A 110 -0.22 -15.92 -4.30
N LEU A 111 -0.12 -15.65 -5.59
CA LEU A 111 -0.81 -14.54 -6.23
C LEU A 111 -2.30 -14.79 -6.39
N THR A 112 -3.11 -13.74 -6.22
CA THR A 112 -4.56 -13.79 -6.41
C THR A 112 -4.98 -12.60 -7.27
N ALA A 113 -6.23 -12.61 -7.74
CA ALA A 113 -6.85 -11.48 -8.45
C ALA A 113 -6.01 -10.99 -9.64
N ARG A 114 -5.91 -9.68 -9.84
CA ARG A 114 -5.16 -9.10 -10.96
C ARG A 114 -3.68 -9.46 -10.99
N PRO A 115 -2.97 -9.51 -9.85
CA PRO A 115 -1.58 -9.99 -9.89
C PRO A 115 -1.42 -11.39 -10.47
N LYS A 116 -2.36 -12.27 -10.18
CA LYS A 116 -2.34 -13.61 -10.78
C LYS A 116 -2.53 -13.54 -12.29
N LEU A 117 -3.44 -12.69 -12.75
CA LEU A 117 -3.67 -12.49 -14.19
C LEU A 117 -2.44 -11.86 -14.85
N ALA A 118 -1.76 -10.95 -14.17
CA ALA A 118 -0.53 -10.34 -14.66
C ALA A 118 0.56 -11.39 -14.83
N TYR A 119 0.70 -12.29 -13.86
CA TYR A 119 1.65 -13.39 -13.96
C TYR A 119 1.33 -14.31 -15.14
N GLU A 120 0.06 -14.67 -15.29
CA GLU A 120 -0.38 -15.54 -16.40
C GLU A 120 -0.13 -14.89 -17.74
N PHE A 121 -0.37 -13.58 -17.85
CA PHE A 121 -0.08 -12.83 -19.07
C PHE A 121 1.40 -12.90 -19.42
N TRP A 122 2.29 -12.69 -18.45
CA TRP A 122 3.72 -12.83 -18.67
C TRP A 122 4.07 -14.25 -19.10
N HIS A 123 3.55 -15.24 -18.40
CA HIS A 123 3.85 -16.65 -18.65
C HIS A 123 3.45 -17.04 -20.08
N ASP A 124 2.29 -16.59 -20.53
CA ASP A 124 1.74 -16.99 -21.83
C ASP A 124 2.25 -16.15 -22.98
N ARG A 125 2.51 -14.88 -22.77
CA ARG A 125 2.81 -13.94 -23.86
C ARG A 125 4.25 -13.42 -23.89
N LEU A 126 4.86 -13.22 -22.73
CA LEU A 126 6.18 -12.60 -22.65
C LEU A 126 7.30 -13.60 -22.42
N ARG A 127 7.05 -14.63 -21.67
CA ARG A 127 8.03 -15.67 -21.44
C ARG A 127 8.52 -16.31 -22.74
N PRO A 128 7.64 -16.67 -23.70
CA PRO A 128 8.09 -17.22 -24.97
C PRO A 128 8.98 -16.28 -25.79
N LEU A 129 8.90 -14.98 -25.52
CA LEU A 129 9.74 -13.98 -26.18
C LEU A 129 11.10 -13.79 -25.49
N GLY A 130 11.34 -14.54 -24.41
CA GLY A 130 12.63 -14.50 -23.71
C GLY A 130 12.67 -13.57 -22.49
N PHE A 131 11.55 -12.96 -22.12
CA PHE A 131 11.53 -12.08 -20.95
C PHE A 131 11.41 -12.85 -19.65
N GLY A 132 12.22 -12.47 -18.66
CA GLY A 132 12.09 -12.96 -17.30
C GLY A 132 11.14 -12.10 -16.50
N LEU A 133 10.66 -12.63 -15.40
CA LEU A 133 9.80 -11.90 -14.45
C LEU A 133 10.44 -11.94 -13.08
N LYS A 134 10.56 -10.76 -12.48
CA LYS A 134 11.13 -10.60 -11.15
C LYS A 134 10.08 -9.97 -10.24
N ALA A 135 9.88 -10.57 -9.08
CA ALA A 135 8.99 -10.02 -8.05
C ALA A 135 9.83 -9.58 -6.85
N GLU A 136 9.53 -8.42 -6.30
CA GLU A 136 10.24 -7.91 -5.13
C GLU A 136 9.33 -7.06 -4.26
N VAL A 137 9.63 -7.03 -2.96
CA VAL A 137 8.96 -6.12 -2.03
C VAL A 137 9.58 -4.73 -2.22
N LEU A 138 8.74 -3.74 -2.48
CA LEU A 138 9.19 -2.39 -2.79
C LEU A 138 9.40 -1.51 -1.55
N GLU A 139 8.71 -1.83 -0.46
CA GLU A 139 8.79 -1.04 0.77
C GLU A 139 8.47 -1.91 1.97
N TYR A 140 8.88 -1.45 3.15
CA TYR A 140 8.69 -2.19 4.41
C TYR A 140 8.08 -1.29 5.47
N PRO A 141 6.79 -0.92 5.34
CA PRO A 141 6.14 -0.08 6.35
C PRO A 141 6.09 -0.81 7.69
N GLY A 142 6.64 -0.19 8.73
CA GLY A 142 6.70 -0.79 10.06
C GLY A 142 7.54 -2.06 10.13
N GLY A 143 8.47 -2.26 9.18
CA GLY A 143 9.32 -3.45 9.15
C GLY A 143 8.67 -4.67 8.50
N MET A 144 7.45 -4.56 8.03
CA MET A 144 6.73 -5.65 7.37
C MET A 144 6.67 -5.40 5.87
N PRO A 145 6.57 -6.46 5.03
CA PRO A 145 6.44 -6.26 3.59
C PRO A 145 5.24 -5.39 3.24
N GLY A 146 5.46 -4.42 2.36
CA GLY A 146 4.41 -3.57 1.82
C GLY A 146 4.08 -3.96 0.38
N ASP A 147 4.03 -2.96 -0.51
CA ASP A 147 3.72 -3.20 -1.91
C ASP A 147 4.77 -4.06 -2.61
N ILE A 148 4.30 -4.81 -3.58
CA ILE A 148 5.11 -5.72 -4.39
C ILE A 148 5.21 -5.18 -5.80
N GLY A 149 6.40 -5.25 -6.38
CA GLY A 149 6.64 -4.88 -7.76
C GLY A 149 6.95 -6.08 -8.62
N LEU A 150 6.39 -6.10 -9.82
CA LEU A 150 6.78 -7.06 -10.86
C LEU A 150 7.54 -6.33 -11.94
N SER A 151 8.69 -6.87 -12.31
CA SER A 151 9.55 -6.30 -13.33
C SER A 151 9.82 -7.31 -14.42
N LEU A 152 9.89 -6.83 -15.66
CA LEU A 152 10.35 -7.62 -16.78
C LEU A 152 11.87 -7.48 -16.87
N THR A 153 12.53 -8.59 -17.16
CA THR A 153 13.99 -8.62 -17.32
C THR A 153 14.35 -9.23 -18.67
N TRP A 154 15.47 -8.78 -19.27
CA TRP A 154 15.94 -9.31 -20.54
C TRP A 154 17.46 -9.41 -20.60
N LYS A 155 18.03 -9.54 -19.45
CA LYS A 155 19.47 -9.67 -19.32
C LYS A 155 19.95 -11.09 -19.62
#